data_338226658f5554a327702a2aabcd2de0
#
_entry.id   338226658f5554a327702a2aabcd2de0
#
_cell.length_a   1.000
_cell.length_b   1.000
_cell.length_c   1.000
_cell.angle_alpha   90.00
_cell.angle_beta   90.00
_cell.angle_gamma   90.00
#
_symmetry.space_group_name_H-M   'P 1'
#
loop_
_entity.id
_entity.type
_entity.pdbx_description
1 polymer ?
#
loop_
_entity_poly.entity_id
_entity_poly.type
_entity_poly.pdbx_seq_one_letter_code
_entity_poly.pdbx_strand_id
1 'polypeptide(L)'
;WSWFPEDEDELVKSMDTVKSRIIDDKKSHVLIMKKGSVEPYDLTQKAEIMIDQDSTIDSYENNLSGLVTRSEFMEMITEKTNEKDDLIIATTGYSGRELYATSDRKNHFYMVGSMGCAIDIGLGLSLQRPDKRVIVIDGDGAILMRLGAMSTVGFMAPENLTHVVLDNGAYESTGAQKTVSSILDFKTFAYSNRYKNSIKMNSLKDFDSLLDSNKKGPNFIHFPIKKGVKKNLPRPSILPNEVAERFRNNIKN
;
A
#
# COMPACT_ATOMS: atom_id res chain seq x y z
N TRP A 1 -30.98 -6.83 -2.69
CA TRP A 1 -29.95 -6.93 -3.72
C TRP A 1 -30.45 -7.69 -4.95
N SER A 2 -29.85 -7.47 -6.10
CA SER A 2 -30.02 -8.26 -7.31
C SER A 2 -28.71 -8.33 -8.10
N TRP A 3 -28.66 -9.23 -9.09
CA TRP A 3 -27.55 -9.26 -10.02
C TRP A 3 -27.64 -8.10 -11.01
N PHE A 4 -26.49 -7.56 -11.38
CA PHE A 4 -26.39 -6.65 -12.51
C PHE A 4 -26.74 -7.42 -13.80
N PRO A 5 -27.63 -6.92 -14.67
CA PRO A 5 -28.01 -7.60 -15.90
C PRO A 5 -26.84 -7.79 -16.85
N GLU A 6 -26.92 -8.84 -17.66
CA GLU A 6 -25.93 -9.13 -18.72
C GLU A 6 -26.39 -8.55 -20.08
N ASP A 7 -27.61 -8.06 -20.17
CA ASP A 7 -28.26 -7.51 -21.35
C ASP A 7 -28.62 -6.03 -21.14
N GLU A 8 -28.35 -5.16 -22.15
CA GLU A 8 -28.65 -3.73 -22.07
C GLU A 8 -30.15 -3.45 -21.96
N ASP A 9 -30.99 -4.24 -22.63
CA ASP A 9 -32.45 -4.06 -22.57
C ASP A 9 -33.01 -4.40 -21.18
N GLU A 10 -32.38 -5.32 -20.47
CA GLU A 10 -32.71 -5.65 -19.08
C GLU A 10 -32.15 -4.62 -18.09
N LEU A 11 -31.10 -3.90 -18.45
CA LEU A 11 -30.47 -2.91 -17.58
C LEU A 11 -31.45 -1.79 -17.22
N VAL A 12 -32.15 -1.24 -18.22
CA VAL A 12 -33.11 -0.15 -18.00
C VAL A 12 -34.24 -0.61 -17.05
N LYS A 13 -34.79 -1.79 -17.28
CA LYS A 13 -35.86 -2.36 -16.44
C LYS A 13 -35.38 -2.63 -15.01
N SER A 14 -34.14 -3.12 -14.88
CA SER A 14 -33.55 -3.35 -13.57
C SER A 14 -33.31 -2.05 -12.82
N MET A 15 -32.84 -1.00 -13.49
CA MET A 15 -32.65 0.32 -12.90
C MET A 15 -33.97 0.95 -12.46
N ASP A 16 -35.04 0.82 -13.24
CA ASP A 16 -36.36 1.28 -12.84
C ASP A 16 -36.89 0.53 -11.62
N THR A 17 -36.67 -0.78 -11.58
CA THR A 17 -37.06 -1.60 -10.42
C THR A 17 -36.25 -1.20 -9.17
N VAL A 18 -34.95 -0.97 -9.30
CA VAL A 18 -34.09 -0.51 -8.21
C VAL A 18 -34.53 0.86 -7.71
N LYS A 19 -34.80 1.78 -8.65
CA LYS A 19 -35.27 3.13 -8.33
C LYS A 19 -36.59 3.12 -7.56
N SER A 20 -37.57 2.33 -8.02
CA SER A 20 -38.85 2.15 -7.34
C SER A 20 -38.66 1.63 -5.91
N ARG A 21 -37.85 0.58 -5.73
CA ARG A 21 -37.55 0.02 -4.39
C ARG A 21 -36.87 1.04 -3.47
N ILE A 22 -35.96 1.86 -3.98
CA ILE A 22 -35.30 2.90 -3.17
C ILE A 22 -36.31 3.97 -2.74
N ILE A 23 -37.20 4.39 -3.66
CA ILE A 23 -38.18 5.44 -3.39
C ILE A 23 -39.33 4.93 -2.52
N ASP A 24 -39.92 3.79 -2.86
CA ASP A 24 -41.11 3.27 -2.23
C ASP A 24 -40.81 2.57 -0.91
N ASP A 25 -39.82 1.70 -0.90
CA ASP A 25 -39.40 0.94 0.30
C ASP A 25 -38.45 1.73 1.22
N LYS A 26 -37.88 2.85 0.73
CA LYS A 26 -36.90 3.69 1.44
C LYS A 26 -35.71 2.87 1.94
N LYS A 27 -35.28 1.89 1.16
CA LYS A 27 -34.16 0.98 1.47
C LYS A 27 -33.06 1.09 0.42
N SER A 28 -31.82 0.92 0.86
CA SER A 28 -30.70 0.79 -0.07
C SER A 28 -30.85 -0.49 -0.90
N HIS A 29 -30.47 -0.42 -2.17
CA HIS A 29 -30.42 -1.58 -3.05
C HIS A 29 -29.02 -1.75 -3.61
N VAL A 30 -28.53 -3.00 -3.70
CA VAL A 30 -27.21 -3.34 -4.22
C VAL A 30 -27.35 -4.17 -5.49
N LEU A 31 -26.75 -3.69 -6.58
CA LEU A 31 -26.55 -4.48 -7.81
C LEU A 31 -25.18 -5.14 -7.75
N ILE A 32 -25.16 -6.47 -7.77
CA ILE A 32 -23.92 -7.26 -7.71
C ILE A 32 -23.47 -7.54 -9.14
N MET A 33 -22.33 -7.00 -9.53
CA MET A 33 -21.76 -7.16 -10.86
C MET A 33 -20.76 -8.34 -10.88
N LYS A 34 -20.94 -9.27 -11.80
CA LYS A 34 -19.97 -10.33 -12.05
C LYS A 34 -18.74 -9.76 -12.75
N LYS A 35 -17.59 -10.38 -12.55
CA LYS A 35 -16.38 -10.03 -13.30
C LYS A 35 -16.60 -10.28 -14.79
N GLY A 36 -16.39 -9.25 -15.62
CA GLY A 36 -16.58 -9.32 -17.07
C GLY A 36 -17.99 -8.96 -17.55
N SER A 37 -18.90 -8.49 -16.66
CA SER A 37 -20.24 -8.01 -17.06
C SER A 37 -20.20 -6.70 -17.86
N VAL A 38 -19.07 -6.00 -17.86
CA VAL A 38 -18.86 -4.78 -18.65
C VAL A 38 -17.52 -4.90 -19.37
N GLU A 39 -17.45 -4.29 -20.53
CA GLU A 39 -16.22 -4.25 -21.31
C GLU A 39 -15.14 -3.39 -20.63
N PRO A 40 -13.85 -3.70 -20.85
CA PRO A 40 -12.77 -2.84 -20.40
C PRO A 40 -12.88 -1.46 -21.06
N TYR A 41 -12.66 -0.42 -20.27
CA TYR A 41 -12.59 0.96 -20.73
C TYR A 41 -11.18 1.49 -20.58
N ASP A 42 -10.65 2.10 -21.63
CA ASP A 42 -9.31 2.69 -21.61
C ASP A 42 -9.25 3.89 -20.67
N LEU A 43 -8.17 3.96 -19.90
CA LEU A 43 -7.94 5.10 -19.01
C LEU A 43 -7.60 6.34 -19.84
N THR A 44 -8.53 7.28 -19.89
CA THR A 44 -8.37 8.57 -20.58
C THR A 44 -7.85 9.67 -19.66
N GLN A 45 -7.51 9.34 -18.42
CA GLN A 45 -7.10 10.31 -17.42
C GLN A 45 -5.80 11.02 -17.80
N LYS A 46 -5.93 12.21 -18.37
CA LYS A 46 -4.85 13.19 -18.45
C LYS A 46 -4.85 13.95 -17.13
N ALA A 47 -3.94 13.61 -16.22
CA ALA A 47 -3.71 14.47 -15.08
C ALA A 47 -2.90 15.68 -15.59
N GLU A 48 -3.58 16.70 -16.02
CA GLU A 48 -3.01 18.04 -16.04
C GLU A 48 -2.99 18.52 -14.59
N ILE A 49 -1.84 18.43 -13.97
CA ILE A 49 -1.62 19.06 -12.67
C ILE A 49 -1.55 20.55 -12.98
N MET A 50 -2.57 21.30 -12.62
CA MET A 50 -2.46 22.76 -12.56
C MET A 50 -1.57 23.09 -11.35
N ILE A 51 -0.27 23.04 -11.55
CA ILE A 51 0.70 23.60 -10.60
C ILE A 51 0.70 25.09 -10.88
N ASP A 52 0.29 25.88 -9.90
CA ASP A 52 0.51 27.32 -9.93
C ASP A 52 2.02 27.54 -10.01
N GLN A 53 2.49 28.18 -11.09
CA GLN A 53 3.92 28.30 -11.41
C GLN A 53 4.71 29.14 -10.39
N ASP A 54 4.03 29.76 -9.42
CA ASP A 54 4.66 30.52 -8.33
C ASP A 54 5.07 29.67 -7.11
N SER A 55 4.81 28.34 -7.11
CA SER A 55 5.30 27.49 -6.04
C SER A 55 6.77 27.14 -6.28
N THR A 56 7.66 27.64 -5.44
CA THR A 56 9.11 27.32 -5.39
C THR A 56 9.39 25.88 -4.87
N ILE A 57 8.52 24.94 -5.17
CA ILE A 57 8.76 23.52 -4.94
C ILE A 57 9.49 23.03 -6.17
N ASP A 58 10.75 22.63 -6.00
CA ASP A 58 11.52 21.97 -7.04
C ASP A 58 10.65 20.89 -7.69
N SER A 59 10.28 21.11 -8.96
CA SER A 59 9.50 20.17 -9.73
C SER A 59 10.28 18.85 -9.74
N TYR A 60 9.74 17.85 -9.04
CA TYR A 60 10.28 16.49 -9.09
C TYR A 60 10.10 15.96 -10.51
N GLU A 61 11.04 16.26 -11.40
CA GLU A 61 11.22 15.42 -12.57
C GLU A 61 11.57 14.02 -12.05
N ASN A 62 10.56 13.16 -12.04
CA ASN A 62 10.76 11.73 -11.83
C ASN A 62 11.60 11.22 -13.00
N ASN A 63 12.92 11.32 -12.88
CA ASN A 63 13.82 10.61 -13.77
C ASN A 63 13.63 9.11 -13.49
N LEU A 64 12.76 8.48 -14.28
CA LEU A 64 12.39 7.06 -14.14
C LEU A 64 13.52 6.13 -14.61
N SER A 65 14.63 6.68 -15.12
CA SER A 65 15.80 5.89 -15.47
C SER A 65 16.50 5.39 -14.19
N GLY A 66 16.71 4.10 -14.10
CA GLY A 66 17.42 3.48 -12.97
C GLY A 66 16.56 3.10 -11.77
N LEU A 67 15.25 3.34 -11.78
CA LEU A 67 14.37 2.87 -10.72
C LEU A 67 14.30 1.34 -10.69
N VAL A 68 14.22 0.78 -9.48
CA VAL A 68 14.00 -0.65 -9.27
C VAL A 68 12.53 -1.02 -9.38
N THR A 69 12.25 -2.30 -9.58
CA THR A 69 10.90 -2.85 -9.52
C THR A 69 10.51 -3.17 -8.07
N ARG A 70 9.21 -3.30 -7.82
CA ARG A 70 8.71 -3.80 -6.52
C ARG A 70 9.27 -5.18 -6.19
N SER A 71 9.39 -6.06 -7.19
CA SER A 71 9.96 -7.40 -7.01
C SER A 71 11.40 -7.37 -6.53
N GLU A 72 12.26 -6.56 -7.15
CA GLU A 72 13.66 -6.42 -6.72
C GLU A 72 13.75 -5.91 -5.28
N PHE A 73 12.85 -4.99 -4.89
CA PHE A 73 12.75 -4.54 -3.50
C PHE A 73 12.32 -5.69 -2.56
N MET A 74 11.31 -6.51 -2.94
CA MET A 74 10.86 -7.63 -2.12
C MET A 74 11.92 -8.74 -2.00
N GLU A 75 12.67 -8.99 -3.04
CA GLU A 75 13.81 -9.92 -3.02
C GLU A 75 14.85 -9.44 -2.01
N MET A 76 15.28 -8.20 -2.11
CA MET A 76 16.26 -7.61 -1.19
C MET A 76 15.77 -7.63 0.27
N ILE A 77 14.53 -7.20 0.55
CA ILE A 77 14.05 -7.16 1.93
C ILE A 77 13.93 -8.56 2.54
N THR A 78 13.60 -9.59 1.75
CA THR A 78 13.56 -10.97 2.24
C THR A 78 14.96 -11.55 2.48
N GLU A 79 15.97 -11.14 1.73
CA GLU A 79 17.35 -11.54 1.96
C GLU A 79 17.94 -10.91 3.22
N LYS A 80 17.56 -9.66 3.51
CA LYS A 80 18.12 -8.84 4.60
C LYS A 80 17.37 -8.92 5.93
N THR A 81 16.29 -9.69 5.97
CA THR A 81 15.46 -9.88 7.16
C THR A 81 15.35 -11.34 7.54
N ASN A 82 15.13 -11.60 8.82
CA ASN A 82 14.97 -12.95 9.35
C ASN A 82 13.70 -13.10 10.19
N GLU A 83 13.26 -14.35 10.38
CA GLU A 83 12.00 -14.63 11.09
C GLU A 83 12.06 -14.36 12.59
N LYS A 84 13.28 -14.32 13.17
CA LYS A 84 13.46 -14.18 14.61
C LYS A 84 13.37 -12.72 15.04
N ASP A 85 14.01 -11.81 14.31
CA ASP A 85 14.24 -10.44 14.79
C ASP A 85 13.37 -9.41 14.07
N ASP A 86 12.76 -9.79 12.93
CA ASP A 86 12.02 -8.89 12.06
C ASP A 86 10.53 -9.24 11.97
N LEU A 87 9.68 -8.22 11.94
CA LEU A 87 8.26 -8.34 11.62
C LEU A 87 7.96 -7.47 10.39
N ILE A 88 7.42 -8.06 9.34
CA ILE A 88 7.14 -7.36 8.07
C ILE A 88 5.64 -7.30 7.82
N ILE A 89 5.11 -6.10 7.64
CA ILE A 89 3.73 -5.85 7.29
C ILE A 89 3.69 -5.24 5.89
N ALA A 90 3.08 -5.94 4.93
CA ALA A 90 2.89 -5.41 3.59
C ALA A 90 1.44 -5.00 3.38
N THR A 91 1.25 -3.80 2.80
CA THR A 91 -0.08 -3.27 2.47
C THR A 91 -0.82 -4.17 1.48
N THR A 92 -2.14 -4.00 1.42
CA THR A 92 -3.00 -4.70 0.45
C THR A 92 -2.58 -4.42 -1.00
N GLY A 93 -2.91 -5.31 -1.91
CA GLY A 93 -2.58 -5.19 -3.33
C GLY A 93 -1.34 -5.96 -3.74
N TYR A 94 -0.57 -5.42 -4.67
CA TYR A 94 0.58 -6.14 -5.21
C TYR A 94 1.76 -6.24 -4.25
N SER A 95 1.94 -5.30 -3.32
CA SER A 95 3.02 -5.37 -2.33
C SER A 95 2.92 -6.63 -1.47
N GLY A 96 1.75 -6.90 -0.89
CA GLY A 96 1.53 -8.14 -0.12
C GLY A 96 1.66 -9.40 -0.98
N ARG A 97 1.17 -9.37 -2.22
CA ARG A 97 1.25 -10.52 -3.14
C ARG A 97 2.66 -10.82 -3.60
N GLU A 98 3.47 -9.80 -3.90
CA GLU A 98 4.87 -9.98 -4.33
C GLU A 98 5.73 -10.43 -3.15
N LEU A 99 5.53 -9.90 -1.95
CA LEU A 99 6.21 -10.40 -0.75
C LEU A 99 5.90 -11.88 -0.50
N TYR A 100 4.62 -12.27 -0.58
CA TYR A 100 4.22 -13.68 -0.48
C TYR A 100 4.88 -14.56 -1.54
N ALA A 101 4.85 -14.13 -2.81
CA ALA A 101 5.41 -14.89 -3.92
C ALA A 101 6.94 -15.00 -3.87
N THR A 102 7.62 -14.02 -3.28
CA THR A 102 9.08 -14.03 -3.10
C THR A 102 9.48 -14.97 -1.97
N SER A 103 8.83 -14.87 -0.82
CA SER A 103 9.10 -15.75 0.32
C SER A 103 7.94 -15.67 1.32
N ASP A 104 7.21 -16.77 1.52
CA ASP A 104 6.17 -16.84 2.54
C ASP A 104 6.77 -17.26 3.89
N ARG A 105 6.77 -16.35 4.87
CA ARG A 105 7.37 -16.55 6.19
C ARG A 105 6.38 -16.27 7.32
N LYS A 106 6.64 -16.81 8.51
CA LYS A 106 5.79 -16.63 9.70
C LYS A 106 5.76 -15.20 10.21
N ASN A 107 6.84 -14.46 9.98
CA ASN A 107 7.00 -13.06 10.36
C ASN A 107 6.48 -12.07 9.31
N HIS A 108 5.83 -12.56 8.25
CA HIS A 108 5.19 -11.74 7.22
C HIS A 108 3.69 -11.66 7.42
N PHE A 109 3.16 -10.44 7.42
CA PHE A 109 1.74 -10.16 7.46
C PHE A 109 1.31 -9.48 6.16
N TYR A 110 0.36 -10.07 5.46
CA TYR A 110 -0.19 -9.56 4.21
C TYR A 110 -1.55 -8.96 4.47
N MET A 111 -1.67 -7.63 4.35
CA MET A 111 -2.97 -6.96 4.49
C MET A 111 -3.93 -7.41 3.39
N VAL A 112 -5.17 -7.69 3.78
CA VAL A 112 -6.28 -7.97 2.86
C VAL A 112 -7.38 -6.94 3.12
N GLY A 113 -7.65 -6.08 2.14
CA GLY A 113 -8.49 -4.91 2.36
C GLY A 113 -7.83 -3.87 3.27
N SER A 114 -8.64 -3.01 3.88
CA SER A 114 -8.19 -1.98 4.83
C SER A 114 -6.98 -1.18 4.34
N MET A 115 -7.05 -0.69 3.10
CA MET A 115 -6.01 0.09 2.46
C MET A 115 -5.64 1.30 3.32
N GLY A 116 -4.35 1.50 3.55
CA GLY A 116 -3.81 2.57 4.41
C GLY A 116 -3.68 2.21 5.90
N CYS A 117 -4.10 1.00 6.33
CA CYS A 117 -4.04 0.60 7.73
C CYS A 117 -2.80 -0.22 8.10
N ALA A 118 -1.89 -0.51 7.16
CA ALA A 118 -0.69 -1.28 7.45
C ALA A 118 0.18 -0.61 8.51
N ILE A 119 0.32 0.71 8.42
CA ILE A 119 1.12 1.49 9.37
C ILE A 119 0.54 1.49 10.79
N ASP A 120 -0.79 1.46 10.95
CA ASP A 120 -1.44 1.39 12.26
C ASP A 120 -1.12 0.05 12.96
N ILE A 121 -1.13 -1.06 12.20
CA ILE A 121 -0.72 -2.38 12.70
C ILE A 121 0.77 -2.36 13.06
N GLY A 122 1.62 -1.80 12.18
CA GLY A 122 3.05 -1.66 12.44
C GLY A 122 3.35 -0.86 13.70
N LEU A 123 2.64 0.23 13.92
CA LEU A 123 2.76 1.03 15.14
C LEU A 123 2.40 0.21 16.39
N GLY A 124 1.25 -0.47 16.36
CA GLY A 124 0.82 -1.31 17.49
C GLY A 124 1.84 -2.40 17.83
N LEU A 125 2.41 -3.05 16.80
CA LEU A 125 3.46 -4.05 16.96
C LEU A 125 4.74 -3.47 17.52
N SER A 126 5.17 -2.32 17.00
CA SER A 126 6.40 -1.65 17.46
C SER A 126 6.34 -1.32 18.95
N LEU A 127 5.18 -0.89 19.44
CA LEU A 127 4.98 -0.58 20.84
C LEU A 127 4.91 -1.82 21.74
N GLN A 128 4.38 -2.93 21.23
CA GLN A 128 4.23 -4.17 22.00
C GLN A 128 5.48 -5.08 21.94
N ARG A 129 6.28 -4.95 20.88
CA ARG A 129 7.50 -5.74 20.66
C ARG A 129 8.69 -4.82 20.37
N PRO A 130 9.16 -4.05 21.36
CA PRO A 130 10.32 -3.17 21.21
C PRO A 130 11.64 -3.95 20.95
N ASP A 131 11.63 -5.23 21.20
CA ASP A 131 12.71 -6.18 20.95
C ASP A 131 12.82 -6.64 19.48
N LYS A 132 11.79 -6.36 18.65
CA LYS A 132 11.76 -6.73 17.23
C LYS A 132 11.88 -5.49 16.34
N ARG A 133 12.52 -5.64 15.19
CA ARG A 133 12.46 -4.61 14.14
C ARG A 133 11.14 -4.75 13.36
N VAL A 134 10.37 -3.70 13.29
CA VAL A 134 9.09 -3.68 12.56
C VAL A 134 9.25 -2.90 11.27
N ILE A 135 8.97 -3.54 10.14
CA ILE A 135 9.06 -2.94 8.81
C ILE A 135 7.67 -2.95 8.18
N VAL A 136 7.16 -1.77 7.87
CA VAL A 136 5.90 -1.60 7.16
C VAL A 136 6.19 -1.21 5.72
N ILE A 137 5.69 -2.00 4.77
CA ILE A 137 5.81 -1.75 3.34
C ILE A 137 4.46 -1.28 2.82
N ASP A 138 4.35 0.00 2.59
CA ASP A 138 3.16 0.65 2.06
C ASP A 138 3.33 1.02 0.57
N GLY A 139 2.24 1.36 -0.09
CA GLY A 139 2.26 2.00 -1.41
C GLY A 139 1.82 3.46 -1.29
N ASP A 140 2.17 4.27 -2.29
CA ASP A 140 1.75 5.66 -2.38
C ASP A 140 0.22 5.82 -2.27
N GLY A 141 -0.55 5.01 -2.99
CA GLY A 141 -2.00 5.03 -2.90
C GLY A 141 -2.54 4.59 -1.54
N ALA A 142 -1.85 3.70 -0.83
CA ALA A 142 -2.29 3.24 0.48
C ALA A 142 -2.04 4.30 1.56
N ILE A 143 -0.86 4.88 1.61
CA ILE A 143 -0.57 5.95 2.58
C ILE A 143 -1.47 7.18 2.38
N LEU A 144 -1.79 7.53 1.12
CA LEU A 144 -2.70 8.63 0.79
C LEU A 144 -4.12 8.43 1.36
N MET A 145 -4.54 7.21 1.56
CA MET A 145 -5.85 6.92 2.18
C MET A 145 -5.90 7.31 3.67
N ARG A 146 -4.77 7.32 4.37
CA ARG A 146 -4.70 7.56 5.81
C ARG A 146 -3.45 8.33 6.26
N LEU A 147 -3.13 9.42 5.60
CA LEU A 147 -1.99 10.26 5.94
C LEU A 147 -1.93 10.66 7.43
N GLY A 148 -3.08 10.84 8.08
CA GLY A 148 -3.17 11.15 9.51
C GLY A 148 -2.54 10.10 10.44
N ALA A 149 -2.43 8.84 10.01
CA ALA A 149 -1.76 7.80 10.79
C ALA A 149 -0.28 8.14 11.04
N MET A 150 0.37 8.85 10.12
CA MET A 150 1.75 9.28 10.28
C MET A 150 1.95 10.22 11.48
N SER A 151 0.96 11.08 11.76
CA SER A 151 1.01 11.95 12.94
C SER A 151 1.00 11.14 14.24
N THR A 152 0.22 10.06 14.29
CA THR A 152 0.18 9.15 15.44
C THR A 152 1.52 8.43 15.62
N VAL A 153 2.12 7.95 14.52
CA VAL A 153 3.46 7.33 14.57
C VAL A 153 4.50 8.29 15.11
N GLY A 154 4.53 9.52 14.60
CA GLY A 154 5.50 10.51 15.07
C GLY A 154 5.27 10.94 16.53
N PHE A 155 4.02 10.98 17.00
CA PHE A 155 3.69 11.25 18.39
C PHE A 155 4.16 10.12 19.33
N MET A 156 3.91 8.86 18.93
CA MET A 156 4.31 7.68 19.73
C MET A 156 5.81 7.38 19.62
N ALA A 157 6.47 7.84 18.57
CA ALA A 157 7.91 7.78 18.33
C ALA A 157 8.58 6.40 18.57
N PRO A 158 8.07 5.28 18.01
CA PRO A 158 8.65 3.96 18.22
C PRO A 158 10.05 3.86 17.58
N GLU A 159 11.07 3.52 18.37
CA GLU A 159 12.47 3.48 17.90
C GLU A 159 12.76 2.34 16.91
N ASN A 160 11.95 1.29 16.91
CA ASN A 160 12.13 0.06 16.15
C ASN A 160 11.27 -0.02 14.87
N LEU A 161 10.60 1.06 14.47
CA LEU A 161 9.73 1.12 13.29
C LEU A 161 10.44 1.72 12.07
N THR A 162 10.35 1.02 10.94
CA THR A 162 10.71 1.52 9.61
C THR A 162 9.48 1.46 8.71
N HIS A 163 9.02 2.61 8.23
CA HIS A 163 7.90 2.77 7.31
C HIS A 163 8.42 3.08 5.91
N VAL A 164 8.24 2.17 4.98
CA VAL A 164 8.67 2.30 3.58
C VAL A 164 7.46 2.53 2.70
N VAL A 165 7.50 3.55 1.88
CA VAL A 165 6.47 3.83 0.86
C VAL A 165 7.06 3.57 -0.52
N LEU A 166 6.62 2.48 -1.15
CA LEU A 166 6.94 2.14 -2.53
C LEU A 166 6.02 2.95 -3.46
N ASP A 167 6.57 4.00 -4.05
CA ASP A 167 5.82 4.95 -4.88
C ASP A 167 6.01 4.67 -6.36
N ASN A 168 4.95 4.19 -7.03
CA ASN A 168 4.89 4.01 -8.47
C ASN A 168 3.91 4.99 -9.15
N GLY A 169 3.30 5.91 -8.41
CA GLY A 169 2.34 6.89 -8.90
C GLY A 169 1.02 6.30 -9.42
N ALA A 170 0.64 5.06 -8.99
CA ALA A 170 -0.56 4.42 -9.52
C ALA A 170 -1.19 3.37 -8.60
N TYR A 171 -2.52 3.25 -8.67
CA TYR A 171 -3.31 2.16 -8.07
C TYR A 171 -3.29 0.92 -8.98
N GLU A 172 -2.14 0.27 -9.13
CA GLU A 172 -1.97 -0.81 -10.12
C GLU A 172 -2.91 -2.00 -9.92
N SER A 173 -3.28 -2.32 -8.67
CA SER A 173 -4.13 -3.49 -8.38
C SER A 173 -5.60 -3.31 -8.78
N THR A 174 -6.03 -2.09 -9.11
CA THR A 174 -7.42 -1.75 -9.45
C THR A 174 -7.59 -1.15 -10.85
N GLY A 175 -6.53 -1.06 -11.65
CA GLY A 175 -6.61 -0.55 -13.02
C GLY A 175 -5.57 0.52 -13.36
N ALA A 176 -4.54 0.69 -12.52
CA ALA A 176 -3.43 1.61 -12.73
C ALA A 176 -3.81 3.10 -12.84
N GLN A 177 -4.93 3.48 -12.23
CA GLN A 177 -5.30 4.90 -12.11
C GLN A 177 -4.18 5.66 -11.41
N LYS A 178 -3.90 6.89 -11.85
CA LYS A 178 -2.88 7.74 -11.22
C LYS A 178 -3.26 8.08 -9.78
N THR A 179 -2.28 8.02 -8.89
CA THR A 179 -2.37 8.63 -7.56
C THR A 179 -1.99 10.11 -7.63
N VAL A 180 -2.24 10.83 -6.54
CA VAL A 180 -1.78 12.21 -6.39
C VAL A 180 -0.40 12.31 -5.72
N SER A 181 0.36 11.21 -5.66
CA SER A 181 1.68 11.17 -5.01
C SER A 181 2.67 12.17 -5.58
N SER A 182 2.54 12.50 -6.88
CA SER A 182 3.43 13.43 -7.56
C SER A 182 3.40 14.87 -7.04
N ILE A 183 2.32 15.27 -6.34
CA ILE A 183 2.20 16.61 -5.76
C ILE A 183 2.61 16.66 -4.28
N LEU A 184 2.95 15.52 -3.68
CA LEU A 184 3.24 15.42 -2.26
C LEU A 184 4.72 15.06 -2.03
N ASP A 185 5.42 15.91 -1.30
CA ASP A 185 6.72 15.55 -0.75
C ASP A 185 6.54 14.71 0.53
N PHE A 186 6.46 13.40 0.35
CA PHE A 186 6.33 12.45 1.47
C PHE A 186 7.44 12.56 2.50
N LYS A 187 8.67 12.87 2.07
CA LYS A 187 9.81 13.05 2.97
C LYS A 187 9.58 14.24 3.90
N THR A 188 9.23 15.40 3.36
CA THR A 188 8.94 16.60 4.15
C THR A 188 7.69 16.39 5.00
N PHE A 189 6.67 15.71 4.48
CA PHE A 189 5.46 15.39 5.25
C PHE A 189 5.80 14.51 6.47
N ALA A 190 6.60 13.46 6.31
CA ALA A 190 7.02 12.60 7.42
C ALA A 190 7.86 13.37 8.45
N TYR A 191 8.78 14.22 8.00
CA TYR A 191 9.58 15.07 8.87
C TYR A 191 8.68 16.01 9.70
N SER A 192 7.71 16.65 9.08
CA SER A 192 6.73 17.51 9.76
C SER A 192 5.88 16.75 10.80
N ASN A 193 5.66 15.46 10.56
CA ASN A 193 4.99 14.54 11.49
C ASN A 193 5.95 13.89 12.50
N ARG A 194 7.15 14.44 12.69
CA ARG A 194 8.13 14.03 13.70
C ARG A 194 8.69 12.61 13.54
N TYR A 195 8.73 12.08 12.32
CA TYR A 195 9.60 10.93 12.08
C TYR A 195 11.05 11.35 12.33
N LYS A 196 11.76 10.54 13.11
CA LYS A 196 13.14 10.85 13.50
C LYS A 196 14.08 10.91 12.31
N ASN A 197 13.86 10.02 11.35
CA ASN A 197 14.57 10.00 10.08
C ASN A 197 13.55 9.96 8.95
N SER A 198 13.71 10.84 7.98
CA SER A 198 12.86 10.90 6.80
C SER A 198 13.74 11.08 5.57
N ILE A 199 13.74 10.06 4.70
CA ILE A 199 14.71 9.95 3.61
C ILE A 199 13.97 9.56 2.32
N LYS A 200 14.40 10.12 1.18
CA LYS A 200 14.04 9.64 -0.15
C LYS A 200 15.20 8.83 -0.69
N MET A 201 14.93 7.61 -1.13
CA MET A 201 15.91 6.68 -1.68
C MET A 201 15.41 6.11 -3.00
N ASN A 202 16.34 5.78 -3.90
CA ASN A 202 16.07 5.06 -5.15
C ASN A 202 17.05 3.90 -5.38
N SER A 203 17.90 3.60 -4.39
CA SER A 203 18.94 2.59 -4.44
C SER A 203 18.72 1.51 -3.38
N LEU A 204 18.67 0.25 -3.81
CA LEU A 204 18.59 -0.89 -2.89
C LEU A 204 19.80 -0.97 -1.97
N LYS A 205 20.99 -0.59 -2.46
CA LYS A 205 22.23 -0.58 -1.67
C LYS A 205 22.14 0.42 -0.52
N ASP A 206 21.55 1.60 -0.76
CA ASP A 206 21.43 2.60 0.30
C ASP A 206 20.41 2.17 1.35
N PHE A 207 19.33 1.51 0.91
CA PHE A 207 18.34 0.94 1.82
C PHE A 207 18.92 -0.21 2.65
N ASP A 208 19.72 -1.08 2.03
CA ASP A 208 20.47 -2.14 2.71
C ASP A 208 21.39 -1.57 3.82
N SER A 209 22.17 -0.56 3.47
CA SER A 209 23.03 0.14 4.45
C SER A 209 22.23 0.77 5.60
N LEU A 210 21.02 1.25 5.33
CA LEU A 210 20.13 1.76 6.37
C LEU A 210 19.66 0.64 7.32
N LEU A 211 19.26 -0.51 6.79
CA LEU A 211 18.85 -1.67 7.59
C LEU A 211 19.97 -2.17 8.50
N ASP A 212 21.20 -2.23 7.98
CA ASP A 212 22.39 -2.67 8.73
C ASP A 212 22.81 -1.66 9.80
N SER A 213 22.52 -0.38 9.62
CA SER A 213 22.91 0.68 10.55
C SER A 213 22.23 0.65 11.91
N ASN A 214 21.20 -0.18 12.10
CA ASN A 214 20.34 -0.23 13.30
C ASN A 214 19.87 1.16 13.76
N LYS A 215 19.62 2.05 12.80
CA LYS A 215 19.26 3.43 13.08
C LYS A 215 17.92 3.51 13.79
N LYS A 216 17.93 4.09 14.99
CA LYS A 216 16.71 4.26 15.77
C LYS A 216 15.68 5.13 15.06
N GLY A 217 14.43 4.62 14.98
CA GLY A 217 13.32 5.26 14.31
C GLY A 217 12.49 6.20 15.21
N PRO A 218 11.26 6.51 14.79
CA PRO A 218 10.65 5.99 13.57
C PRO A 218 11.36 6.48 12.31
N ASN A 219 11.65 5.54 11.41
CA ASN A 219 12.25 5.81 10.12
C ASN A 219 11.16 5.87 9.04
N PHE A 220 11.21 6.87 8.18
CA PHE A 220 10.37 6.97 6.98
C PHE A 220 11.22 6.93 5.74
N ILE A 221 10.86 6.07 4.79
CA ILE A 221 11.57 5.89 3.53
C ILE A 221 10.61 6.07 2.37
N HIS A 222 10.74 7.16 1.64
CA HIS A 222 10.09 7.33 0.34
C HIS A 222 10.95 6.64 -0.72
N PHE A 223 10.42 5.59 -1.34
CA PHE A 223 11.16 4.77 -2.30
C PHE A 223 10.41 4.71 -3.65
N PRO A 224 10.73 5.61 -4.59
CA PRO A 224 10.18 5.57 -5.95
C PRO A 224 10.56 4.27 -6.67
N ILE A 225 9.58 3.62 -7.30
CA ILE A 225 9.75 2.36 -8.02
C ILE A 225 9.16 2.43 -9.43
N LYS A 226 9.57 1.52 -10.31
CA LYS A 226 8.95 1.33 -11.61
C LYS A 226 7.52 0.84 -11.48
N LYS A 227 6.64 1.32 -12.36
CA LYS A 227 5.34 0.67 -12.60
C LYS A 227 5.55 -0.73 -13.17
N GLY A 228 4.63 -1.62 -12.84
CA GLY A 228 4.61 -2.98 -13.36
C GLY A 228 4.48 -4.03 -12.26
N VAL A 229 4.02 -5.20 -12.67
CA VAL A 229 3.79 -6.35 -11.82
C VAL A 229 4.32 -7.60 -12.53
N LYS A 230 4.84 -8.56 -11.78
CA LYS A 230 5.25 -9.87 -12.33
C LYS A 230 4.07 -10.53 -13.06
N LYS A 231 4.31 -11.04 -14.26
CA LYS A 231 3.31 -11.86 -14.97
C LYS A 231 2.93 -13.06 -14.11
N ASN A 232 1.65 -13.40 -14.12
CA ASN A 232 1.09 -14.54 -13.37
C ASN A 232 1.36 -14.50 -11.86
N LEU A 233 1.41 -13.31 -11.25
CA LEU A 233 1.60 -13.15 -9.81
C LEU A 233 0.48 -13.87 -9.04
N PRO A 234 0.78 -14.89 -8.22
CA PRO A 234 -0.22 -15.62 -7.48
C PRO A 234 -0.85 -14.75 -6.39
N ARG A 235 -2.04 -15.14 -5.96
CA ARG A 235 -2.58 -14.68 -4.68
C ARG A 235 -2.10 -15.62 -3.58
N PRO A 236 -1.96 -15.16 -2.33
CA PRO A 236 -1.72 -16.05 -1.21
C PRO A 236 -2.73 -17.19 -1.19
N SER A 237 -2.26 -18.42 -1.12
CA SER A 237 -3.11 -19.62 -0.98
C SER A 237 -3.58 -19.82 0.46
N ILE A 238 -2.88 -19.24 1.42
CA ILE A 238 -3.23 -19.19 2.82
C ILE A 238 -4.34 -18.15 3.06
N LEU A 239 -5.34 -18.50 3.87
CA LEU A 239 -6.44 -17.59 4.18
C LEU A 239 -5.98 -16.43 5.09
N PRO A 240 -6.62 -15.25 5.01
CA PRO A 240 -6.23 -14.09 5.82
C PRO A 240 -6.24 -14.33 7.34
N ASN A 241 -7.19 -15.10 7.84
CA ASN A 241 -7.27 -15.51 9.25
C ASN A 241 -6.12 -16.43 9.64
N GLU A 242 -5.70 -17.33 8.77
CA GLU A 242 -4.57 -18.23 8.99
C GLU A 242 -3.23 -17.47 8.99
N VAL A 243 -3.08 -16.48 8.08
CA VAL A 243 -1.93 -15.55 8.11
C VAL A 243 -1.88 -14.82 9.45
N ALA A 244 -3.02 -14.28 9.90
CA ALA A 244 -3.10 -13.55 11.16
C ALA A 244 -2.76 -14.44 12.38
N GLU A 245 -3.25 -15.68 12.38
CA GLU A 245 -2.97 -16.65 13.45
C GLU A 245 -1.49 -17.06 13.46
N ARG A 246 -0.94 -17.42 12.31
CA ARG A 246 0.48 -17.75 12.11
C ARG A 246 1.39 -16.62 12.57
N PHE A 247 1.10 -15.40 12.15
CA PHE A 247 1.86 -14.22 12.51
C PHE A 247 1.77 -13.93 14.02
N ARG A 248 0.58 -14.01 14.61
CA ARG A 248 0.37 -13.85 16.05
C ARG A 248 1.15 -14.89 16.86
N ASN A 249 1.16 -16.13 16.43
CA ASN A 249 1.91 -17.19 17.11
C ASN A 249 3.43 -16.96 17.01
N ASN A 250 3.92 -16.44 15.89
CA ASN A 250 5.33 -16.05 15.75
C ASN A 250 5.72 -14.88 16.67
N ILE A 251 4.81 -13.93 16.91
CA ILE A 251 5.07 -12.78 17.79
C ILE A 251 5.17 -13.20 19.26
N LYS A 252 4.44 -14.23 19.68
CA LYS A 252 4.41 -14.69 21.08
C LYS A 252 5.68 -15.41 21.50
N ASN A 253 6.42 -15.94 20.54
CA ASN A 253 7.67 -16.65 20.76
C ASN A 253 8.86 -15.72 20.58
#